data_3d471140764946ecb1417698dca3663e
#
_entry.id   3d471140764946ecb1417698dca3663e
#
_cell.length_a   1.000
_cell.length_b   1.000
_cell.length_c   1.000
_cell.angle_alpha   90.00
_cell.angle_beta   90.00
_cell.angle_gamma   90.00
#
_symmetry.space_group_name_H-M   'P 1'
#
loop_
_entity.id
_entity.type
_entity.pdbx_description
1 polymer ?
#
loop_
_entity_poly.entity_id
_entity_poly.type
_entity_poly.pdbx_seq_one_letter_code
_entity_poly.pdbx_strand_id
1 'polypeptide(L)'
;MKKFIISFICILLLSCHPVTNPAYADVVEQESIIFPVSSEKKEYSPCLDIAEFSFNAMLVRQSGVSEEEALSLAPAPTTQEEAMLKALLDGIVHDANIFPIYDDMSDKVEVSERFSKVIYNICKGDK
;
A
#
# COMPACT_ATOMS: atom_id res chain seq x y z
N MET A 1 -31.63 11.47 -37.51
CA MET A 1 -30.56 10.68 -36.81
C MET A 1 -30.14 11.23 -35.43
N LYS A 2 -30.41 12.48 -35.06
CA LYS A 2 -30.05 13.03 -33.73
C LYS A 2 -30.98 12.64 -32.58
N LYS A 3 -32.18 12.14 -32.86
CA LYS A 3 -33.18 11.80 -31.82
C LYS A 3 -32.99 10.38 -31.24
N PHE A 4 -32.26 9.50 -31.91
CA PHE A 4 -32.02 8.14 -31.43
C PHE A 4 -30.88 8.02 -30.42
N ILE A 5 -29.92 8.97 -30.45
CA ILE A 5 -28.76 8.93 -29.56
C ILE A 5 -29.13 9.39 -28.14
N ILE A 6 -30.09 10.32 -28.00
CA ILE A 6 -30.52 10.83 -26.68
C ILE A 6 -31.31 9.77 -25.91
N SER A 7 -32.08 8.91 -26.64
CA SER A 7 -32.87 7.84 -26.00
C SER A 7 -32.00 6.72 -25.43
N PHE A 8 -30.83 6.48 -26.04
CA PHE A 8 -29.94 5.39 -25.57
C PHE A 8 -29.13 5.80 -24.34
N ILE A 9 -28.84 7.09 -24.18
CA ILE A 9 -28.11 7.61 -23.01
C ILE A 9 -29.01 7.62 -21.76
N CYS A 10 -30.31 7.88 -21.91
CA CYS A 10 -31.22 7.84 -20.78
C CYS A 10 -31.45 6.41 -20.21
N ILE A 11 -31.32 5.37 -21.03
CA ILE A 11 -31.50 3.98 -20.56
C ILE A 11 -30.29 3.53 -19.76
N LEU A 12 -29.09 4.02 -20.07
CA LEU A 12 -27.86 3.70 -19.32
C LEU A 12 -27.74 4.41 -17.96
N LEU A 13 -28.45 5.52 -17.77
CA LEU A 13 -28.43 6.27 -16.51
C LEU A 13 -29.47 5.77 -15.47
N LEU A 14 -30.42 4.95 -15.88
CA LEU A 14 -31.45 4.39 -15.00
C LEU A 14 -31.05 3.09 -14.31
N SER A 15 -29.85 2.57 -14.58
CA SER A 15 -29.34 1.34 -13.97
C SER A 15 -28.43 1.58 -12.76
N CYS A 16 -28.17 2.82 -12.38
CA CYS A 16 -27.51 3.13 -11.12
C CYS A 16 -28.54 3.23 -9.98
N HIS A 17 -29.13 2.10 -9.61
CA HIS A 17 -29.79 2.01 -8.33
C HIS A 17 -28.69 1.86 -7.27
N PRO A 18 -28.61 2.76 -6.28
CA PRO A 18 -27.79 2.50 -5.11
C PRO A 18 -28.37 1.22 -4.47
N VAL A 19 -27.58 0.17 -4.44
CA VAL A 19 -27.88 -1.01 -3.63
C VAL A 19 -27.75 -0.58 -2.19
N THR A 20 -28.82 0.00 -1.67
CA THR A 20 -28.99 0.20 -0.23
C THR A 20 -29.32 -1.18 0.34
N ASN A 21 -28.30 -1.90 0.76
CA ASN A 21 -28.46 -3.14 1.49
C ASN A 21 -28.91 -2.75 2.91
N PRO A 22 -30.18 -2.92 3.31
CA PRO A 22 -30.68 -2.51 4.62
C PRO A 22 -30.02 -3.28 5.78
N ALA A 23 -29.32 -4.36 5.50
CA ALA A 23 -28.58 -5.12 6.50
C ALA A 23 -27.25 -4.46 6.94
N TYR A 24 -26.80 -3.40 6.26
CA TYR A 24 -25.53 -2.71 6.60
C TYR A 24 -25.76 -1.43 7.41
N ALA A 25 -27.01 -0.97 7.54
CA ALA A 25 -27.32 0.26 8.28
C ALA A 25 -27.35 0.04 9.80
N ASP A 26 -27.49 -1.20 10.27
CA ASP A 26 -27.67 -1.51 11.69
C ASP A 26 -26.38 -1.83 12.45
N VAL A 27 -25.21 -1.84 11.77
CA VAL A 27 -23.90 -2.18 12.41
C VAL A 27 -23.06 -0.94 12.73
N VAL A 28 -23.50 0.26 12.31
CA VAL A 28 -22.72 1.49 12.56
C VAL A 28 -23.10 2.18 13.86
N GLU A 29 -24.12 1.70 14.55
CA GLU A 29 -24.49 2.25 15.85
C GLU A 29 -24.14 1.24 16.96
N GLN A 30 -22.87 0.98 17.17
CA GLN A 30 -22.40 0.58 18.49
C GLN A 30 -20.88 0.58 18.57
N GLU A 31 -20.45 1.25 19.61
CA GLU A 31 -19.10 1.27 20.17
C GLU A 31 -18.08 2.07 19.37
N SER A 32 -18.11 3.37 19.59
CA SER A 32 -16.87 4.11 19.75
C SER A 32 -16.04 3.35 20.80
N ILE A 33 -15.30 2.36 20.34
CA ILE A 33 -14.13 1.89 21.05
C ILE A 33 -13.23 3.11 21.09
N ILE A 34 -13.37 3.87 22.16
CA ILE A 34 -12.40 4.86 22.57
C ILE A 34 -11.17 4.04 22.90
N PHE A 35 -10.35 3.78 21.87
CA PHE A 35 -8.96 3.47 22.12
C PHE A 35 -8.46 4.66 22.92
N PRO A 36 -7.93 4.46 24.13
CA PRO A 36 -7.25 5.53 24.80
C PRO A 36 -6.16 5.98 23.84
N VAL A 37 -6.38 7.12 23.19
CA VAL A 37 -5.30 7.85 22.53
C VAL A 37 -4.41 8.25 23.68
N SER A 38 -3.51 7.32 24.08
CA SER A 38 -2.35 7.70 24.82
C SER A 38 -1.64 8.66 23.89
N SER A 39 -1.68 9.92 24.23
CA SER A 39 -0.91 10.98 23.58
C SER A 39 0.59 10.79 23.92
N GLU A 40 1.09 9.57 23.70
CA GLU A 40 2.49 9.33 23.51
C GLU A 40 2.82 10.02 22.19
N LYS A 41 3.55 11.10 22.31
CA LYS A 41 4.23 11.77 21.23
C LYS A 41 4.99 10.67 20.49
N LYS A 42 4.38 10.09 19.44
CA LYS A 42 5.01 9.05 18.61
C LYS A 42 6.24 9.73 18.03
N GLU A 43 7.40 9.43 18.62
CA GLU A 43 8.67 9.99 18.18
C GLU A 43 8.83 9.61 16.70
N TYR A 44 8.88 10.63 15.84
CA TYR A 44 9.07 10.43 14.42
C TYR A 44 10.40 9.72 14.19
N SER A 45 10.37 8.52 13.64
CA SER A 45 11.55 7.74 13.32
C SER A 45 11.58 7.46 11.81
N PRO A 46 12.51 8.09 11.07
CA PRO A 46 12.68 7.81 9.65
C PRO A 46 12.88 6.31 9.35
N CYS A 47 13.50 5.57 10.29
CA CYS A 47 13.70 4.13 10.13
C CYS A 47 12.38 3.34 10.18
N LEU A 48 11.35 3.83 10.87
CA LEU A 48 10.02 3.21 10.83
C LEU A 48 9.36 3.41 9.47
N ASP A 49 9.47 4.59 8.87
CA ASP A 49 8.91 4.86 7.55
C ASP A 49 9.59 4.00 6.47
N ILE A 50 10.92 3.85 6.56
CA ILE A 50 11.68 2.97 5.67
C ILE A 50 11.29 1.49 5.86
N ALA A 51 11.06 1.07 7.10
CA ALA A 51 10.61 -0.28 7.41
C ALA A 51 9.20 -0.56 6.86
N GLU A 52 8.28 0.39 7.00
CA GLU A 52 6.93 0.28 6.44
C GLU A 52 6.97 0.21 4.90
N PHE A 53 7.78 1.07 4.27
CA PHE A 53 8.02 0.98 2.83
C PHE A 53 8.55 -0.40 2.44
N SER A 54 9.52 -0.93 3.18
CA SER A 54 10.13 -2.24 2.90
C SER A 54 9.13 -3.39 3.01
N PHE A 55 8.23 -3.34 4.00
CA PHE A 55 7.13 -4.30 4.13
C PHE A 55 6.25 -4.28 2.88
N ASN A 56 5.83 -3.08 2.45
CA ASN A 56 4.98 -2.92 1.28
C ASN A 56 5.69 -3.34 -0.02
N ALA A 57 6.98 -3.01 -0.18
CA ALA A 57 7.77 -3.42 -1.34
C ALA A 57 7.83 -4.96 -1.45
N MET A 58 8.01 -5.66 -0.33
CA MET A 58 7.99 -7.12 -0.31
C MET A 58 6.60 -7.67 -0.63
N LEU A 59 5.51 -7.10 -0.09
CA LEU A 59 4.14 -7.51 -0.44
C LEU A 59 3.84 -7.34 -1.93
N VAL A 60 4.29 -6.24 -2.53
CA VAL A 60 4.16 -5.98 -3.98
C VAL A 60 4.89 -7.08 -4.76
N ARG A 61 6.13 -7.44 -4.36
CA ARG A 61 6.86 -8.56 -4.93
C ARG A 61 6.09 -9.87 -4.79
N GLN A 62 5.56 -10.17 -3.61
CA GLN A 62 4.79 -11.39 -3.32
C GLN A 62 3.46 -11.44 -4.10
N SER A 63 2.98 -10.32 -4.59
CA SER A 63 1.81 -10.23 -5.48
C SER A 63 2.16 -10.51 -6.95
N GLY A 64 3.44 -10.73 -7.27
CA GLY A 64 3.90 -11.06 -8.62
C GLY A 64 4.23 -9.85 -9.50
N VAL A 65 4.20 -8.64 -8.92
CA VAL A 65 4.62 -7.42 -9.63
C VAL A 65 6.12 -7.49 -9.94
N SER A 66 6.51 -7.15 -11.15
CA SER A 66 7.92 -7.13 -11.55
C SER A 66 8.65 -5.94 -10.93
N GLU A 67 9.98 -6.06 -10.82
CA GLU A 67 10.83 -4.97 -10.34
C GLU A 67 10.65 -3.70 -11.20
N GLU A 68 10.67 -3.85 -12.52
CA GLU A 68 10.50 -2.73 -13.46
C GLU A 68 9.16 -2.01 -13.26
N GLU A 69 8.08 -2.76 -13.08
CA GLU A 69 6.76 -2.19 -12.82
C GLU A 69 6.73 -1.47 -11.47
N ALA A 70 7.28 -2.08 -10.41
CA ALA A 70 7.34 -1.47 -9.09
C ALA A 70 8.16 -0.16 -9.08
N LEU A 71 9.31 -0.13 -9.76
CA LEU A 71 10.16 1.05 -9.87
C LEU A 71 9.50 2.17 -10.69
N SER A 72 8.66 1.83 -11.66
CA SER A 72 7.94 2.80 -12.50
C SER A 72 6.87 3.60 -11.76
N LEU A 73 6.41 3.11 -10.60
CA LEU A 73 5.39 3.79 -9.79
C LEU A 73 5.92 5.04 -9.08
N ALA A 74 7.23 5.13 -8.87
CA ALA A 74 7.84 6.29 -8.21
C ALA A 74 8.02 7.45 -9.20
N PRO A 75 7.63 8.68 -8.84
CA PRO A 75 7.85 9.84 -9.68
C PRO A 75 9.35 10.11 -9.87
N ALA A 76 9.69 10.78 -10.98
CA ALA A 76 11.06 11.24 -11.20
C ALA A 76 11.45 12.28 -10.13
N PRO A 77 12.64 12.18 -9.53
CA PRO A 77 13.10 13.13 -8.53
C PRO A 77 13.36 14.50 -9.16
N THR A 78 13.02 15.56 -8.45
CA THR A 78 13.20 16.95 -8.87
C THR A 78 14.32 17.64 -8.11
N THR A 79 14.72 17.08 -6.97
CA THR A 79 15.83 17.59 -6.14
C THR A 79 16.88 16.51 -5.90
N GLN A 80 18.05 16.93 -5.44
CA GLN A 80 19.12 15.99 -5.07
C GLN A 80 18.71 15.11 -3.87
N GLU A 81 17.97 15.65 -2.92
CA GLU A 81 17.49 14.89 -1.75
C GLU A 81 16.49 13.82 -2.18
N GLU A 82 15.54 14.17 -3.05
CA GLU A 82 14.60 13.20 -3.64
C GLU A 82 15.32 12.13 -4.45
N ALA A 83 16.39 12.49 -5.17
CA ALA A 83 17.18 11.51 -5.92
C ALA A 83 17.91 10.52 -5.01
N MET A 84 18.44 11.00 -3.87
CA MET A 84 19.06 10.13 -2.88
C MET A 84 18.05 9.21 -2.20
N LEU A 85 16.89 9.74 -1.82
CA LEU A 85 15.81 8.95 -1.25
C LEU A 85 15.31 7.90 -2.26
N LYS A 86 15.08 8.31 -3.50
CA LYS A 86 14.68 7.38 -4.57
C LYS A 86 15.68 6.25 -4.74
N ALA A 87 16.98 6.54 -4.77
CA ALA A 87 18.01 5.51 -4.91
C ALA A 87 17.97 4.50 -3.74
N LEU A 88 17.72 4.96 -2.51
CA LEU A 88 17.53 4.08 -1.36
C LEU A 88 16.30 3.19 -1.52
N LEU A 89 15.16 3.76 -1.92
CA LEU A 89 13.91 3.03 -2.09
C LEU A 89 13.98 2.04 -3.26
N ASP A 90 14.63 2.42 -4.37
CA ASP A 90 14.88 1.54 -5.51
C ASP A 90 15.76 0.34 -5.09
N GLY A 91 16.77 0.56 -4.24
CA GLY A 91 17.58 -0.51 -3.66
C GLY A 91 16.75 -1.50 -2.83
N ILE A 92 15.81 -1.01 -2.02
CA ILE A 92 14.90 -1.86 -1.24
C ILE A 92 13.99 -2.69 -2.16
N VAL A 93 13.46 -2.09 -3.24
CA VAL A 93 12.65 -2.81 -4.23
C VAL A 93 13.48 -3.89 -4.92
N HIS A 94 14.73 -3.57 -5.29
CA HIS A 94 15.66 -4.54 -5.87
C HIS A 94 15.90 -5.71 -4.92
N ASP A 95 16.23 -5.44 -3.66
CA ASP A 95 16.48 -6.48 -2.65
C ASP A 95 15.24 -7.36 -2.41
N ALA A 96 14.03 -6.78 -2.42
CA ALA A 96 12.80 -7.56 -2.32
C ALA A 96 12.62 -8.51 -3.51
N ASN A 97 13.08 -8.14 -4.72
CA ASN A 97 12.94 -8.95 -5.93
C ASN A 97 13.86 -10.18 -5.97
N ILE A 98 14.88 -10.26 -5.12
CA ILE A 98 15.73 -11.44 -4.97
C ILE A 98 14.97 -12.60 -4.30
N PHE A 99 13.93 -12.29 -3.51
CA PHE A 99 13.17 -13.31 -2.79
C PHE A 99 12.21 -14.07 -3.73
N PRO A 100 12.01 -15.38 -3.47
CA PRO A 100 11.01 -16.17 -4.17
C PRO A 100 9.60 -15.66 -3.85
N ILE A 101 8.66 -15.90 -4.78
CA ILE A 101 7.25 -15.68 -4.53
C ILE A 101 6.69 -16.94 -3.89
N TYR A 102 6.02 -16.76 -2.75
CA TYR A 102 5.36 -17.85 -2.02
C TYR A 102 3.92 -17.99 -2.49
N ASP A 103 3.36 -19.17 -2.36
CA ASP A 103 1.96 -19.43 -2.73
C ASP A 103 1.01 -19.08 -1.58
N ASP A 104 1.38 -19.41 -0.35
CA ASP A 104 0.57 -19.20 0.84
C ASP A 104 0.60 -17.75 1.32
N MET A 105 -0.56 -17.22 1.69
CA MET A 105 -0.68 -15.83 2.18
C MET A 105 0.06 -15.62 3.51
N SER A 106 0.10 -16.63 4.37
CA SER A 106 0.82 -16.55 5.65
C SER A 106 2.32 -16.39 5.41
N ASP A 107 2.88 -17.16 4.48
CA ASP A 107 4.30 -17.09 4.12
C ASP A 107 4.64 -15.73 3.48
N LYS A 108 3.74 -15.19 2.65
CA LYS A 108 3.89 -13.86 2.05
C LYS A 108 3.97 -12.76 3.09
N VAL A 109 3.11 -12.83 4.10
CA VAL A 109 3.11 -11.86 5.21
C VAL A 109 4.36 -12.04 6.06
N GLU A 110 4.71 -13.28 6.42
CA GLU A 110 5.89 -13.56 7.25
C GLU A 110 7.19 -13.08 6.60
N VAL A 111 7.40 -13.34 5.29
CA VAL A 111 8.59 -12.85 4.60
C VAL A 111 8.62 -11.33 4.54
N SER A 112 7.46 -10.67 4.40
CA SER A 112 7.36 -9.21 4.38
C SER A 112 7.71 -8.59 5.74
N GLU A 113 7.25 -9.19 6.83
CA GLU A 113 7.59 -8.77 8.20
C GLU A 113 9.09 -8.97 8.49
N ARG A 114 9.65 -10.10 8.11
CA ARG A 114 11.09 -10.37 8.30
C ARG A 114 11.94 -9.38 7.50
N PHE A 115 11.60 -9.14 6.25
CA PHE A 115 12.31 -8.20 5.39
C PHE A 115 12.30 -6.78 5.98
N SER A 116 11.11 -6.30 6.36
CA SER A 116 10.93 -5.01 7.02
C SER A 116 11.77 -4.87 8.29
N LYS A 117 11.79 -5.91 9.14
CA LYS A 117 12.57 -5.91 10.36
C LYS A 117 14.09 -5.85 10.10
N VAL A 118 14.58 -6.54 9.09
CA VAL A 118 15.99 -6.48 8.69
C VAL A 118 16.37 -5.06 8.26
N ILE A 119 15.57 -4.45 7.39
CA ILE A 119 15.81 -3.08 6.91
C ILE A 119 15.74 -2.07 8.06
N TYR A 120 14.80 -2.24 8.99
CA TYR A 120 14.72 -1.41 10.20
C TYR A 120 15.99 -1.47 11.03
N ASN A 121 16.50 -2.66 11.31
CA ASN A 121 17.71 -2.85 12.10
C ASN A 121 18.94 -2.25 11.41
N ILE A 122 19.07 -2.44 10.08
CA ILE A 122 20.13 -1.82 9.29
C ILE A 122 20.06 -0.29 9.39
N CYS A 123 18.86 0.29 9.25
CA CYS A 123 18.67 1.74 9.36
C CYS A 123 19.09 2.27 10.74
N LYS A 124 18.78 1.53 11.82
CA LYS A 124 19.18 1.90 13.19
C LYS A 124 20.65 1.67 13.51
N GLY A 125 21.37 0.97 12.65
CA GLY A 125 22.75 0.58 12.90
C GLY A 125 22.90 -0.58 13.90
N ASP A 126 21.82 -1.31 14.15
CA ASP A 126 21.86 -2.51 14.99
C ASP A 126 22.51 -3.65 14.19
N LYS A 127 23.55 -4.28 14.78
CA LYS A 127 24.31 -5.39 14.18
C LYS A 127 23.85 -6.73 14.76
#